data_4c7cbcb51e8af1634210e2413fe62949
#
_entry.id   4c7cbcb51e8af1634210e2413fe62949
#
_cell.length_a   1.000
_cell.length_b   1.000
_cell.length_c   1.000
_cell.angle_alpha   90.00
_cell.angle_beta   90.00
_cell.angle_gamma   90.00
#
_symmetry.space_group_name_H-M   'P 1'
#
loop_
_entity.id
_entity.type
_entity.pdbx_description
1 polymer ?
#
loop_
_entity_poly.entity_id
_entity_poly.type
_entity_poly.pdbx_seq_one_letter_code
_entity_poly.pdbx_strand_id
1 'polypeptide(L)'
;MRAILLKRKALPFASYEWKIAWRYLRAKRAEGGVSVMTWISLIGITLAVFALVATLSVRSGFRTEIVDTILGSNSHITLYKTLTQDQYGNIDRGFEDYNDAASNLLSLPGVKRSAPLIRSQVMATYDTRNIGLEVFGISYENLLGLERIANPEEYSGDIHDFENGIAIGSGVARELGVQVGDKIKLISPNGVRTVF
;
A
#
# COMPACT_ATOMS: atom_id res chain seq x y z
N MET A 1 -15.53 -73.36 -4.84
CA MET A 1 -15.77 -72.06 -5.50
C MET A 1 -15.94 -71.01 -4.43
N ARG A 2 -14.88 -70.26 -4.03
CA ARG A 2 -14.89 -69.26 -2.97
C ARG A 2 -15.15 -67.88 -3.62
N ALA A 3 -16.29 -67.31 -3.36
CA ALA A 3 -16.60 -65.94 -3.77
C ALA A 3 -15.77 -64.96 -2.96
N ILE A 4 -14.89 -64.23 -3.61
CA ILE A 4 -14.11 -63.15 -3.03
C ILE A 4 -15.04 -61.91 -2.97
N LEU A 5 -15.59 -61.64 -1.80
CA LEU A 5 -16.28 -60.39 -1.54
C LEU A 5 -15.28 -59.25 -1.49
N LEU A 6 -15.14 -58.53 -2.59
CA LEU A 6 -14.42 -57.28 -2.65
C LEU A 6 -15.15 -56.23 -1.77
N LYS A 7 -14.62 -56.01 -0.57
CA LYS A 7 -15.06 -54.95 0.33
C LYS A 7 -14.74 -53.57 -0.31
N ARG A 8 -15.70 -53.03 -1.05
CA ARG A 8 -15.58 -51.66 -1.56
C ARG A 8 -15.36 -50.74 -0.36
N LYS A 9 -14.20 -50.13 -0.24
CA LYS A 9 -13.95 -49.03 0.69
C LYS A 9 -14.89 -47.90 0.31
N ALA A 10 -15.88 -47.62 1.12
CA ALA A 10 -16.73 -46.45 0.98
C ALA A 10 -15.83 -45.21 1.12
N LEU A 11 -15.82 -44.36 0.12
CA LEU A 11 -15.15 -43.07 0.21
C LEU A 11 -15.93 -42.18 1.15
N PRO A 12 -15.27 -41.44 2.08
CA PRO A 12 -15.95 -40.49 2.94
C PRO A 12 -16.64 -39.43 2.07
N PHE A 13 -17.80 -38.97 2.50
CA PHE A 13 -18.67 -38.01 1.78
C PHE A 13 -19.38 -38.57 0.53
N ALA A 14 -19.67 -39.86 0.52
CA ALA A 14 -20.49 -40.44 -0.55
C ALA A 14 -21.91 -39.84 -0.55
N SER A 15 -22.54 -39.75 -1.73
CA SER A 15 -23.85 -39.09 -1.91
C SER A 15 -24.96 -39.66 -1.04
N TYR A 16 -24.86 -40.92 -0.62
CA TYR A 16 -25.84 -41.54 0.29
C TYR A 16 -25.65 -41.07 1.73
N GLU A 17 -24.44 -40.77 2.17
CA GLU A 17 -24.16 -40.22 3.52
C GLU A 17 -24.76 -38.84 3.65
N TRP A 18 -24.68 -38.00 2.61
CA TRP A 18 -25.36 -36.72 2.53
C TRP A 18 -26.87 -36.84 2.61
N LYS A 19 -27.46 -37.79 1.91
CA LYS A 19 -28.91 -38.04 1.97
C LYS A 19 -29.35 -38.49 3.35
N ILE A 20 -28.60 -39.37 3.99
CA ILE A 20 -28.87 -39.83 5.35
C ILE A 20 -28.75 -38.68 6.35
N ALA A 21 -27.66 -37.93 6.29
CA ALA A 21 -27.43 -36.76 7.17
C ALA A 21 -28.56 -35.73 7.02
N TRP A 22 -28.94 -35.39 5.80
CA TRP A 22 -30.03 -34.46 5.52
C TRP A 22 -31.38 -34.95 6.03
N ARG A 23 -31.66 -36.25 5.86
CA ARG A 23 -32.88 -36.88 6.37
C ARG A 23 -32.94 -36.86 7.92
N TYR A 24 -31.81 -37.09 8.58
CA TYR A 24 -31.72 -37.00 10.05
C TYR A 24 -31.92 -35.59 10.56
N LEU A 25 -31.33 -34.61 9.91
CA LEU A 25 -31.51 -33.18 10.25
C LEU A 25 -32.97 -32.72 10.09
N ARG A 26 -33.68 -33.29 9.08
CA ARG A 26 -35.07 -32.91 8.77
C ARG A 26 -36.13 -33.79 9.41
N ALA A 27 -35.74 -34.88 10.04
CA ALA A 27 -36.71 -35.81 10.66
C ALA A 27 -37.37 -35.12 11.88
N LYS A 28 -38.68 -34.86 11.75
CA LYS A 28 -39.53 -34.46 12.86
C LYS A 28 -39.66 -35.67 13.81
N ARG A 29 -38.84 -35.77 14.82
CA ARG A 29 -39.10 -36.64 15.96
C ARG A 29 -40.07 -35.95 16.93
N ALA A 30 -40.89 -36.71 17.59
CA ALA A 30 -41.88 -36.24 18.56
C ALA A 30 -41.32 -35.44 19.75
N GLU A 31 -40.00 -35.40 19.88
CA GLU A 31 -39.26 -34.58 20.83
C GLU A 31 -38.56 -33.41 20.13
N GLY A 32 -39.32 -32.33 19.91
CA GLY A 32 -38.85 -31.15 19.16
C GLY A 32 -37.61 -30.43 19.71
N GLY A 33 -37.17 -30.74 20.93
CA GLY A 33 -36.02 -30.12 21.58
C GLY A 33 -34.65 -30.47 20.97
N VAL A 34 -34.43 -31.72 20.52
CA VAL A 34 -33.16 -32.19 20.00
C VAL A 34 -32.85 -31.56 18.62
N SER A 35 -33.88 -31.39 17.79
CA SER A 35 -33.70 -30.77 16.45
C SER A 35 -33.35 -29.28 16.55
N VAL A 36 -33.95 -28.55 17.49
CA VAL A 36 -33.65 -27.12 17.72
C VAL A 36 -32.23 -26.94 18.23
N MET A 37 -31.79 -27.74 19.21
CA MET A 37 -30.42 -27.70 19.74
C MET A 37 -29.38 -27.96 18.63
N THR A 38 -29.64 -28.93 17.74
CA THR A 38 -28.75 -29.27 16.64
C THR A 38 -28.62 -28.09 15.64
N TRP A 39 -29.73 -27.41 15.33
CA TRP A 39 -29.71 -26.23 14.46
C TRP A 39 -28.98 -25.05 15.09
N ILE A 40 -29.21 -24.78 16.36
CA ILE A 40 -28.48 -23.72 17.09
C ILE A 40 -26.97 -24.01 17.10
N SER A 41 -26.59 -25.25 17.39
CA SER A 41 -25.18 -25.64 17.38
C SER A 41 -24.56 -25.52 15.99
N LEU A 42 -25.26 -25.93 14.94
CA LEU A 42 -24.80 -25.82 13.56
C LEU A 42 -24.59 -24.36 13.15
N ILE A 43 -25.55 -23.49 13.44
CA ILE A 43 -25.46 -22.06 13.18
C ILE A 43 -24.31 -21.44 13.99
N GLY A 44 -24.19 -21.79 15.26
CA GLY A 44 -23.11 -21.29 16.12
C GLY A 44 -21.73 -21.65 15.60
N ILE A 45 -21.51 -22.90 15.21
CA ILE A 45 -20.23 -23.34 14.64
C ILE A 45 -19.97 -22.66 13.29
N THR A 46 -20.99 -22.56 12.44
CA THR A 46 -20.85 -21.89 11.14
C THR A 46 -20.45 -20.42 11.28
N LEU A 47 -21.10 -19.68 12.20
CA LEU A 47 -20.76 -18.29 12.48
C LEU A 47 -19.37 -18.14 13.08
N ALA A 48 -18.96 -19.05 13.98
CA ALA A 48 -17.63 -19.03 14.57
C ALA A 48 -16.55 -19.25 13.51
N VAL A 49 -16.70 -20.24 12.64
CA VAL A 49 -15.76 -20.50 11.53
C VAL A 49 -15.76 -19.36 10.54
N PHE A 50 -16.93 -18.82 10.18
CA PHE A 50 -17.04 -17.67 9.30
C PHE A 50 -16.30 -16.44 9.87
N ALA A 51 -16.52 -16.12 11.14
CA ALA A 51 -15.85 -15.00 11.80
C ALA A 51 -14.33 -15.20 11.83
N LEU A 52 -13.85 -16.41 12.10
CA LEU A 52 -12.42 -16.73 12.07
C LEU A 52 -11.82 -16.52 10.68
N VAL A 53 -12.44 -17.10 9.66
CA VAL A 53 -11.95 -16.97 8.27
C VAL A 53 -11.99 -15.52 7.81
N ALA A 54 -13.08 -14.79 8.08
CA ALA A 54 -13.21 -13.38 7.73
C ALA A 54 -12.12 -12.54 8.41
N THR A 55 -11.87 -12.73 9.68
CA THR A 55 -10.82 -12.02 10.43
C THR A 55 -9.43 -12.30 9.86
N LEU A 56 -9.12 -13.56 9.56
CA LEU A 56 -7.82 -13.93 8.97
C LEU A 56 -7.66 -13.36 7.56
N SER A 57 -8.72 -13.35 6.75
CA SER A 57 -8.70 -12.79 5.39
C SER A 57 -8.47 -11.29 5.40
N VAL A 58 -9.19 -10.55 6.26
CA VAL A 58 -9.00 -9.10 6.43
C VAL A 58 -7.58 -8.80 6.92
N ARG A 59 -7.08 -9.53 7.91
CA ARG A 59 -5.72 -9.36 8.42
C ARG A 59 -4.66 -9.61 7.36
N SER A 60 -4.83 -10.65 6.55
CA SER A 60 -3.89 -10.99 5.47
C SER A 60 -3.89 -9.92 4.39
N GLY A 61 -5.07 -9.50 3.92
CA GLY A 61 -5.22 -8.44 2.91
C GLY A 61 -4.63 -7.12 3.39
N PHE A 62 -4.97 -6.71 4.61
CA PHE A 62 -4.46 -5.46 5.21
C PHE A 62 -2.94 -5.46 5.36
N ARG A 63 -2.35 -6.59 5.78
CA ARG A 63 -0.89 -6.71 5.88
C ARG A 63 -0.22 -6.56 4.51
N THR A 64 -0.74 -7.20 3.49
CA THR A 64 -0.19 -7.12 2.13
C THR A 64 -0.28 -5.69 1.61
N GLU A 65 -1.44 -5.08 1.72
CA GLU A 65 -1.66 -3.69 1.26
C GLU A 65 -0.77 -2.67 1.97
N ILE A 66 -0.62 -2.78 3.29
CA ILE A 66 0.29 -1.88 4.04
C ILE A 66 1.74 -2.08 3.62
N VAL A 67 2.19 -3.34 3.53
CA VAL A 67 3.57 -3.63 3.15
C VAL A 67 3.85 -3.08 1.75
N ASP A 68 2.97 -3.33 0.79
CA ASP A 68 3.12 -2.86 -0.59
C ASP A 68 3.05 -1.34 -0.68
N THR A 69 2.19 -0.70 0.12
CA THR A 69 2.09 0.77 0.15
C THR A 69 3.34 1.41 0.76
N ILE A 70 3.81 0.89 1.89
CA ILE A 70 4.97 1.46 2.58
C ILE A 70 6.27 1.18 1.82
N LEU A 71 6.48 -0.06 1.37
CA LEU A 71 7.70 -0.44 0.66
C LEU A 71 7.71 -0.01 -0.80
N GLY A 72 6.55 0.10 -1.43
CA GLY A 72 6.44 0.50 -2.84
C GLY A 72 6.71 1.99 -3.08
N SER A 73 6.50 2.84 -2.07
CA SER A 73 6.66 4.30 -2.17
C SER A 73 7.93 4.82 -1.52
N ASN A 74 8.51 4.07 -0.58
CA ASN A 74 9.66 4.52 0.19
C ASN A 74 10.93 3.74 -0.15
N SER A 75 12.07 4.41 -0.02
CA SER A 75 13.37 3.74 -0.07
C SER A 75 13.55 2.84 1.15
N HIS A 76 14.14 1.66 0.96
CA HIS A 76 14.50 0.78 2.09
C HIS A 76 15.59 1.39 2.97
N ILE A 77 16.48 2.17 2.37
CA ILE A 77 17.59 2.85 3.06
C ILE A 77 17.67 4.27 2.52
N THR A 78 17.75 5.24 3.40
CA THR A 78 18.00 6.64 3.06
C THR A 78 19.35 7.05 3.65
N LEU A 79 20.23 7.55 2.80
CA LEU A 79 21.54 8.04 3.21
C LEU A 79 21.49 9.55 3.32
N TYR A 80 22.03 10.03 4.42
CA TYR A 80 22.20 11.46 4.68
C TYR A 80 23.68 11.76 4.82
N LYS A 81 24.13 12.90 4.26
CA LYS A 81 25.48 13.42 4.55
C LYS A 81 25.54 13.83 6.02
N THR A 82 26.63 13.51 6.68
CA THR A 82 26.91 14.04 8.00
C THR A 82 27.00 15.57 7.93
N LEU A 83 26.34 16.25 8.85
CA LEU A 83 26.37 17.71 8.90
C LEU A 83 27.81 18.20 9.05
N THR A 84 28.27 18.95 8.07
CA THR A 84 29.60 19.58 8.09
C THR A 84 29.37 21.09 8.18
N GLN A 85 30.04 21.73 9.11
CA GLN A 85 30.03 23.17 9.23
C GLN A 85 31.25 23.72 8.52
N ASP A 86 31.07 24.67 7.62
CA ASP A 86 32.17 25.36 6.97
C ASP A 86 32.83 26.37 7.91
N GLN A 87 33.97 26.93 7.49
CA GLN A 87 34.68 27.94 8.26
C GLN A 87 33.89 29.24 8.48
N TYR A 88 32.77 29.45 7.77
CA TYR A 88 31.88 30.59 7.89
C TYR A 88 30.63 30.28 8.73
N GLY A 89 30.52 29.09 9.29
CA GLY A 89 29.42 28.69 10.14
C GLY A 89 28.19 28.14 9.37
N ASN A 90 28.27 28.00 8.05
CA ASN A 90 27.19 27.43 7.27
C ASN A 90 27.14 25.91 7.44
N ILE A 91 25.94 25.38 7.58
CA ILE A 91 25.74 23.93 7.70
C ILE A 91 25.42 23.37 6.31
N ASP A 92 26.35 22.59 5.78
CA ASP A 92 26.14 21.84 4.55
C ASP A 92 25.41 20.51 4.86
N ARG A 93 24.29 20.31 4.19
CA ARG A 93 23.41 19.14 4.36
C ARG A 93 23.26 18.31 3.10
N GLY A 94 23.83 18.75 1.98
CA GLY A 94 23.72 18.11 0.68
C GLY A 94 24.97 17.34 0.29
N PHE A 95 24.81 16.39 -0.63
CA PHE A 95 25.93 15.80 -1.35
C PHE A 95 26.26 16.72 -2.54
N GLU A 96 27.49 17.19 -2.64
CA GLU A 96 27.93 17.98 -3.80
C GLU A 96 27.95 17.11 -5.05
N ASP A 97 28.55 15.92 -4.96
CA ASP A 97 28.67 14.95 -6.05
C ASP A 97 27.63 13.84 -5.91
N TYR A 98 26.35 14.21 -5.85
CA TYR A 98 25.26 13.27 -5.58
C TYR A 98 25.08 12.19 -6.66
N ASN A 99 25.45 12.49 -7.93
CA ASN A 99 25.37 11.52 -9.02
C ASN A 99 26.46 10.44 -8.87
N ASP A 100 27.67 10.83 -8.52
CA ASP A 100 28.77 9.90 -8.28
C ASP A 100 28.50 9.04 -7.04
N ALA A 101 27.98 9.66 -5.99
CA ALA A 101 27.53 8.94 -4.81
C ALA A 101 26.45 7.90 -5.14
N ALA A 102 25.44 8.26 -5.94
CA ALA A 102 24.41 7.36 -6.39
C ALA A 102 24.94 6.19 -7.23
N SER A 103 25.87 6.47 -8.14
CA SER A 103 26.53 5.48 -9.00
C SER A 103 27.37 4.48 -8.18
N ASN A 104 28.13 4.99 -7.22
CA ASN A 104 28.90 4.16 -6.31
C ASN A 104 28.02 3.22 -5.48
N LEU A 105 26.86 3.69 -5.02
CA LEU A 105 25.90 2.86 -4.30
C LEU A 105 25.31 1.75 -5.18
N LEU A 106 25.05 2.01 -6.45
CA LEU A 106 24.57 0.99 -7.40
C LEU A 106 25.57 -0.15 -7.62
N SER A 107 26.87 0.11 -7.42
CA SER A 107 27.89 -0.93 -7.53
C SER A 107 27.89 -1.93 -6.36
N LEU A 108 27.20 -1.63 -5.27
CA LEU A 108 27.15 -2.51 -4.09
C LEU A 108 26.21 -3.71 -4.31
N PRO A 109 26.60 -4.91 -3.84
CA PRO A 109 25.77 -6.09 -3.97
C PRO A 109 24.46 -5.92 -3.19
N GLY A 110 23.33 -6.21 -3.86
CA GLY A 110 22.00 -6.11 -3.28
C GLY A 110 21.30 -4.77 -3.47
N VAL A 111 21.99 -3.74 -3.94
CA VAL A 111 21.38 -2.45 -4.30
C VAL A 111 20.78 -2.57 -5.71
N LYS A 112 19.47 -2.45 -5.81
CA LYS A 112 18.75 -2.50 -7.09
C LYS A 112 18.59 -1.13 -7.72
N ARG A 113 18.48 -0.09 -6.91
CA ARG A 113 18.28 1.30 -7.36
C ARG A 113 18.84 2.27 -6.34
N SER A 114 19.38 3.35 -6.81
CA SER A 114 19.81 4.51 -6.04
C SER A 114 19.32 5.76 -6.76
N ALA A 115 18.65 6.65 -6.05
CA ALA A 115 18.11 7.87 -6.60
C ALA A 115 18.41 9.05 -5.68
N PRO A 116 19.08 10.10 -6.18
CA PRO A 116 19.20 11.34 -5.45
C PRO A 116 17.85 11.99 -5.21
N LEU A 117 17.64 12.54 -4.02
CA LEU A 117 16.40 13.17 -3.62
C LEU A 117 16.70 14.44 -2.83
N ILE A 118 16.03 15.53 -3.18
CA ILE A 118 16.01 16.76 -2.39
C ILE A 118 14.71 16.80 -1.60
N ARG A 119 14.80 17.07 -0.31
CA ARG A 119 13.64 17.17 0.57
C ARG A 119 13.63 18.53 1.25
N SER A 120 12.53 19.25 1.14
CA SER A 120 12.37 20.57 1.74
C SER A 120 10.93 20.79 2.23
N GLN A 121 10.81 21.53 3.31
CA GLN A 121 9.52 22.04 3.75
C GLN A 121 9.27 23.40 3.12
N VAL A 122 8.11 23.60 2.55
CA VAL A 122 7.74 24.84 1.89
C VAL A 122 6.30 25.23 2.26
N MET A 123 5.98 26.49 2.05
CA MET A 123 4.59 26.96 2.07
C MET A 123 4.08 27.07 0.64
N ALA A 124 3.04 26.32 0.33
CA ALA A 124 2.33 26.46 -0.93
C ALA A 124 1.19 27.48 -0.77
N THR A 125 1.05 28.34 -1.76
CA THR A 125 0.04 29.39 -1.79
C THR A 125 -0.70 29.35 -3.12
N TYR A 126 -2.01 29.34 -3.05
CA TYR A 126 -2.89 29.49 -4.20
C TYR A 126 -4.07 30.37 -3.80
N ASP A 127 -4.26 31.47 -4.53
CA ASP A 127 -5.24 32.51 -4.20
C ASP A 127 -5.09 32.99 -2.74
N THR A 128 -6.08 32.77 -1.90
CA THR A 128 -6.10 33.12 -0.49
C THR A 128 -5.71 31.97 0.46
N ARG A 129 -5.46 30.80 -0.09
CA ARG A 129 -5.15 29.58 0.68
C ARG A 129 -3.66 29.37 0.80
N ASN A 130 -3.23 28.97 1.99
CA ASN A 130 -1.84 28.64 2.29
C ASN A 130 -1.79 27.33 3.05
N ILE A 131 -0.86 26.45 2.66
CA ILE A 131 -0.63 25.17 3.33
C ILE A 131 0.87 24.93 3.46
N GLY A 132 1.31 24.44 4.62
CA GLY A 132 2.66 23.93 4.81
C GLY A 132 2.74 22.51 4.29
N LEU A 133 3.70 22.24 3.42
CA LEU A 133 3.89 20.91 2.84
C LEU A 133 5.37 20.57 2.68
N GLU A 134 5.62 19.30 2.47
CA GLU A 134 6.93 18.79 2.17
C GLU A 134 7.04 18.53 0.67
N VAL A 135 8.11 19.06 0.07
CA VAL A 135 8.42 18.89 -1.35
C VAL A 135 9.60 17.97 -1.52
N PHE A 136 9.47 17.07 -2.48
CA PHE A 136 10.52 16.16 -2.92
C PHE A 136 10.95 16.54 -4.34
N GLY A 137 12.21 16.92 -4.48
CA GLY A 137 12.84 17.14 -5.79
C GLY A 137 13.49 15.85 -6.26
N ILE A 138 13.05 15.34 -7.39
CA ILE A 138 13.53 14.10 -7.99
C ILE A 138 13.61 14.30 -9.50
N SER A 139 14.58 13.67 -10.17
CA SER A 139 14.63 13.68 -11.63
C SER A 139 13.50 12.85 -12.23
N TYR A 140 13.05 13.21 -13.43
CA TYR A 140 11.98 12.50 -14.14
C TYR A 140 12.28 11.01 -14.31
N GLU A 141 13.53 10.67 -14.68
CA GLU A 141 13.97 9.27 -14.83
C GLU A 141 13.84 8.48 -13.51
N ASN A 142 14.24 9.09 -12.41
CA ASN A 142 14.13 8.46 -11.09
C ASN A 142 12.68 8.37 -10.61
N LEU A 143 11.83 9.32 -10.97
CA LEU A 143 10.40 9.30 -10.69
C LEU A 143 9.73 8.10 -11.37
N LEU A 144 10.01 7.87 -12.65
CA LEU A 144 9.47 6.72 -13.39
C LEU A 144 9.84 5.37 -12.77
N GLY A 145 10.97 5.31 -12.06
CA GLY A 145 11.35 4.14 -11.30
C GLY A 145 10.55 3.91 -10.01
N LEU A 146 9.73 4.85 -9.57
CA LEU A 146 8.85 4.74 -8.41
C LEU A 146 7.47 4.28 -8.87
N GLU A 147 7.26 2.98 -9.00
CA GLU A 147 6.11 2.37 -9.65
C GLU A 147 4.76 2.92 -9.14
N ARG A 148 4.60 3.07 -7.82
CA ARG A 148 3.37 3.60 -7.23
C ARG A 148 3.16 5.10 -7.45
N ILE A 149 4.23 5.86 -7.67
CA ILE A 149 4.15 7.29 -7.94
C ILE A 149 4.02 7.54 -9.44
N ALA A 150 4.73 6.74 -10.24
CA ALA A 150 4.67 6.82 -11.69
C ALA A 150 3.35 6.31 -12.28
N ASN A 151 2.74 5.29 -11.65
CA ASN A 151 1.49 4.68 -12.08
C ASN A 151 0.48 4.63 -10.91
N PRO A 152 -0.04 5.77 -10.45
CA PRO A 152 -1.04 5.79 -9.41
C PRO A 152 -2.39 5.23 -9.92
N GLU A 153 -3.20 4.66 -9.02
CA GLU A 153 -4.52 4.12 -9.35
C GLU A 153 -5.48 5.22 -9.84
N GLU A 154 -5.39 6.40 -9.24
CA GLU A 154 -6.16 7.58 -9.61
C GLU A 154 -5.22 8.76 -9.84
N TYR A 155 -5.33 9.39 -10.99
CA TYR A 155 -4.55 10.57 -11.33
C TYR A 155 -5.32 11.51 -12.27
N SER A 156 -4.86 12.76 -12.32
CA SER A 156 -5.32 13.77 -13.27
C SER A 156 -4.10 14.47 -13.85
N GLY A 157 -4.08 14.67 -15.16
CA GLY A 157 -2.94 15.25 -15.89
C GLY A 157 -2.07 14.17 -16.53
N ASP A 158 -0.91 14.57 -17.04
CA ASP A 158 0.07 13.71 -17.68
C ASP A 158 1.39 13.76 -16.92
N ILE A 159 1.97 12.59 -16.64
CA ILE A 159 3.27 12.49 -15.97
C ILE A 159 4.41 13.08 -16.82
N HIS A 160 4.26 13.14 -18.14
CA HIS A 160 5.24 13.76 -19.04
C HIS A 160 5.38 15.28 -18.82
N ASP A 161 4.34 15.93 -18.28
CA ASP A 161 4.38 17.35 -17.95
C ASP A 161 5.19 17.65 -16.68
N PHE A 162 5.62 16.60 -15.95
CA PHE A 162 6.40 16.75 -14.71
C PHE A 162 7.72 17.49 -14.88
N GLU A 163 8.35 17.42 -16.05
CA GLU A 163 9.61 18.16 -16.29
C GLU A 163 9.45 19.68 -16.18
N ASN A 164 8.26 20.20 -16.50
CA ASN A 164 7.95 21.62 -16.51
C ASN A 164 6.96 22.04 -15.39
N GLY A 165 6.61 21.11 -14.51
CA GLY A 165 5.59 21.32 -13.49
C GLY A 165 5.89 20.60 -12.19
N ILE A 166 4.86 20.45 -11.40
CA ILE A 166 4.89 19.69 -10.15
C ILE A 166 3.75 18.68 -10.10
N ALA A 167 4.01 17.53 -9.51
CA ALA A 167 2.97 16.59 -9.13
C ALA A 167 2.57 16.83 -7.67
N ILE A 168 1.28 16.92 -7.40
CA ILE A 168 0.75 17.14 -6.05
C ILE A 168 -0.22 16.03 -5.64
N GLY A 169 -0.22 15.69 -4.37
CA GLY A 169 -1.17 14.72 -3.84
C GLY A 169 -2.60 15.26 -3.87
N SER A 170 -3.58 14.38 -4.10
CA SER A 170 -5.02 14.72 -4.15
C SER A 170 -5.53 15.44 -2.90
N GLY A 171 -4.95 15.15 -1.73
CA GLY A 171 -5.25 15.84 -0.47
C GLY A 171 -4.85 17.31 -0.53
N VAL A 172 -3.63 17.61 -0.99
CA VAL A 172 -3.10 18.96 -1.15
C VAL A 172 -3.91 19.75 -2.20
N ALA A 173 -4.21 19.11 -3.34
CA ALA A 173 -5.02 19.70 -4.41
C ALA A 173 -6.41 20.12 -3.89
N ARG A 174 -7.05 19.28 -3.09
CA ARG A 174 -8.35 19.55 -2.50
C ARG A 174 -8.29 20.70 -1.47
N GLU A 175 -7.26 20.73 -0.65
CA GLU A 175 -7.10 21.73 0.41
C GLU A 175 -6.78 23.13 -0.18
N LEU A 176 -5.91 23.19 -1.18
CA LEU A 176 -5.62 24.41 -1.92
C LEU A 176 -6.74 24.80 -2.88
N GLY A 177 -7.53 23.85 -3.37
CA GLY A 177 -8.58 24.06 -4.36
C GLY A 177 -8.05 24.25 -5.77
N VAL A 178 -6.93 23.58 -6.10
CA VAL A 178 -6.26 23.68 -7.40
C VAL A 178 -6.64 22.53 -8.32
N GLN A 179 -6.53 22.78 -9.61
CA GLN A 179 -6.73 21.82 -10.69
C GLN A 179 -5.47 21.70 -11.54
N VAL A 180 -5.43 20.70 -12.41
CA VAL A 180 -4.33 20.56 -13.37
C VAL A 180 -4.23 21.78 -14.28
N GLY A 181 -3.02 22.34 -14.39
CA GLY A 181 -2.74 23.56 -15.13
C GLY A 181 -2.76 24.85 -14.32
N ASP A 182 -3.22 24.80 -13.06
CA ASP A 182 -3.14 25.94 -12.16
C ASP A 182 -1.72 26.22 -11.68
N LYS A 183 -1.38 27.49 -11.47
CA LYS A 183 -0.06 27.91 -11.02
C LYS A 183 -0.02 28.09 -9.50
N ILE A 184 0.81 27.29 -8.86
CA ILE A 184 1.00 27.31 -7.40
C ILE A 184 2.29 28.06 -7.06
N LYS A 185 2.25 28.93 -6.07
CA LYS A 185 3.44 29.59 -5.54
C LYS A 185 3.99 28.81 -4.36
N LEU A 186 5.25 28.40 -4.48
CA LEU A 186 6.00 27.77 -3.40
C LEU A 186 6.95 28.78 -2.76
N ILE A 187 6.93 28.83 -1.44
CA ILE A 187 7.80 29.71 -0.63
C ILE A 187 8.66 28.82 0.24
N SER A 188 9.96 28.84 0.00
CA SER A 188 10.92 28.08 0.80
C SER A 188 11.20 28.78 2.15
N PRO A 189 11.77 28.10 3.16
CA PRO A 189 12.17 28.70 4.43
C PRO A 189 13.15 29.87 4.26
N ASN A 190 13.93 29.86 3.21
CA ASN A 190 14.87 30.94 2.88
C ASN A 190 14.22 32.13 2.15
N GLY A 191 12.89 32.14 2.05
CA GLY A 191 12.14 33.23 1.41
C GLY A 191 12.16 33.21 -0.11
N VAL A 192 12.77 32.22 -0.75
CA VAL A 192 12.75 32.04 -2.20
C VAL A 192 11.35 31.68 -2.65
N ARG A 193 10.83 32.38 -3.65
CA ARG A 193 9.50 32.17 -4.21
C ARG A 193 9.62 31.60 -5.61
N THR A 194 9.01 30.47 -5.86
CA THR A 194 8.97 29.85 -7.18
C THR A 194 7.50 29.58 -7.55
N VAL A 195 7.17 29.74 -8.82
CA VAL A 195 5.82 29.48 -9.36
C VAL A 195 5.92 28.32 -10.34
N PHE A 196 5.10 27.35 -10.16
CA PHE A 196 4.96 26.18 -11.03
C PHE A 196 3.54 26.12 -11.58
#